data_fa62459f3a510b04ec4c3df73125424a
#
_entry.id   fa62459f3a510b04ec4c3df73125424a
#
_cell.length_a   1.000
_cell.length_b   1.000
_cell.length_c   1.000
_cell.angle_alpha   90.00
_cell.angle_beta   90.00
_cell.angle_gamma   90.00
#
_symmetry.space_group_name_H-M   'P 1'
#
loop_
_entity.id
_entity.type
_entity.pdbx_description
1 polymer ?
#
loop_
_entity_poly.entity_id
_entity_poly.type
_entity_poly.pdbx_seq_one_letter_code
_entity_poly.pdbx_strand_id
1 'polypeptide(L)'
;HFQLVQKVFEEIRKVGATGAHLAYGERSMLDAFQMAANAIATDEVGALVPFHRFYTSVEGFLDTAVKRTIDQAGQNKTLDGFDVQMLRTLFMIRYVDIIKGTLDNLVTLSIEKIDEDKLALRKRIEESLQRLEKESLITRNGDEFLFLTNEERDITRKIKATDLAASEENKELANLIFKDLLRDQNKYRHQANKMDYVVGRFLDSHSLDGKYESDLKVEIISPLDTEYNLYSEAFCIGKSAEGQVLFKLGDDKQFFNELRTWLKTNKFIRLNDDGTQSDITRILADRGRENQERKKRLRARVEEMLLDAESYALGQHLQLSSSSPSSKLDEACRYLLE
;
A
#
# COMPACT_ATOMS: atom_id res chain seq x y z
N HIS A 1 -27.95 4.66 -0.76
CA HIS A 1 -27.36 5.25 0.49
C HIS A 1 -28.09 4.87 1.79
N PHE A 2 -29.38 4.50 1.78
CA PHE A 2 -30.14 4.28 3.00
C PHE A 2 -29.46 3.33 4.00
N GLN A 3 -29.14 2.10 3.58
CA GLN A 3 -28.47 1.12 4.44
C GLN A 3 -27.09 1.60 4.92
N LEU A 4 -26.34 2.29 4.06
CA LEU A 4 -25.03 2.83 4.41
C LEU A 4 -25.15 3.94 5.45
N VAL A 5 -26.08 4.89 5.27
CA VAL A 5 -26.35 5.96 6.24
C VAL A 5 -26.76 5.37 7.57
N GLN A 6 -27.67 4.40 7.58
CA GLN A 6 -28.10 3.70 8.80
C GLN A 6 -26.92 3.08 9.54
N LYS A 7 -26.08 2.33 8.85
CA LYS A 7 -24.88 1.71 9.43
C LYS A 7 -23.90 2.73 9.98
N VAL A 8 -23.66 3.82 9.24
CA VAL A 8 -22.80 4.91 9.71
C VAL A 8 -23.33 5.51 11.01
N PHE A 9 -24.62 5.77 11.10
CA PHE A 9 -25.23 6.28 12.33
C PHE A 9 -25.12 5.30 13.50
N GLU A 10 -25.32 4.00 13.26
CA GLU A 10 -25.18 2.96 14.28
C GLU A 10 -23.73 2.87 14.81
N GLU A 11 -22.73 2.85 13.91
CA GLU A 11 -21.33 2.67 14.29
C GLU A 11 -20.71 3.93 14.91
N ILE A 12 -21.00 5.13 14.39
CA ILE A 12 -20.51 6.39 14.97
C ILE A 12 -21.02 6.55 16.41
N ARG A 13 -22.23 6.13 16.71
CA ARG A 13 -22.76 6.16 18.09
C ARG A 13 -22.02 5.23 19.03
N LYS A 14 -21.60 4.05 18.57
CA LYS A 14 -20.83 3.12 19.40
C LYS A 14 -19.46 3.68 19.77
N VAL A 15 -18.84 4.43 18.86
CA VAL A 15 -17.49 4.99 19.02
C VAL A 15 -17.50 6.33 19.77
N GLY A 16 -18.55 7.15 19.60
CA GLY A 16 -18.64 8.50 20.15
C GLY A 16 -19.49 8.66 21.41
N ALA A 17 -20.05 7.57 21.94
CA ALA A 17 -21.04 7.65 23.02
C ALA A 17 -20.40 7.88 24.40
N THR A 18 -20.16 9.11 24.76
CA THR A 18 -20.26 9.55 26.16
C THR A 18 -21.76 9.68 26.52
N GLY A 19 -22.34 8.58 26.92
CA GLY A 19 -23.44 8.35 27.85
C GLY A 19 -24.81 9.05 27.73
N ALA A 20 -25.08 10.06 26.90
CA ALA A 20 -26.23 10.93 27.11
C ALA A 20 -27.31 10.96 25.99
N HIS A 21 -27.13 10.35 24.82
CA HIS A 21 -28.04 10.56 23.69
C HIS A 21 -28.52 9.30 22.95
N LEU A 22 -28.78 8.21 23.64
CA LEU A 22 -29.33 6.96 23.06
C LEU A 22 -30.76 7.05 22.51
N ALA A 23 -31.47 8.17 22.73
CA ALA A 23 -32.92 8.27 22.50
C ALA A 23 -33.35 8.72 21.07
N TYR A 24 -32.46 9.02 20.15
CA TYR A 24 -32.79 9.66 18.86
C TYR A 24 -32.62 8.78 17.61
N GLY A 25 -32.70 7.45 17.72
CA GLY A 25 -32.37 6.50 16.65
C GLY A 25 -33.02 6.73 15.28
N GLU A 26 -34.33 6.62 15.22
CA GLU A 26 -35.07 6.69 13.94
C GLU A 26 -35.31 8.13 13.49
N ARG A 27 -35.62 9.02 14.45
CA ARG A 27 -35.90 10.44 14.16
C ARG A 27 -34.68 11.15 13.53
N SER A 28 -33.48 10.91 14.04
CA SER A 28 -32.29 11.55 13.52
C SER A 28 -31.94 11.07 12.10
N MET A 29 -32.33 9.86 11.71
CA MET A 29 -32.12 9.36 10.38
C MET A 29 -33.09 9.99 9.36
N LEU A 30 -34.36 10.13 9.72
CA LEU A 30 -35.35 10.87 8.93
C LEU A 30 -34.94 12.34 8.77
N ASP A 31 -34.47 12.98 9.84
CA ASP A 31 -33.95 14.34 9.80
C ASP A 31 -32.75 14.46 8.87
N ALA A 32 -31.85 13.47 8.88
CA ALA A 32 -30.67 13.45 7.98
C ALA A 32 -31.07 13.38 6.50
N PHE A 33 -32.05 12.54 6.15
CA PHE A 33 -32.56 12.46 4.79
C PHE A 33 -33.33 13.71 4.39
N GLN A 34 -34.11 14.28 5.32
CA GLN A 34 -34.81 15.53 5.08
C GLN A 34 -33.85 16.70 4.87
N MET A 35 -32.80 16.81 5.68
CA MET A 35 -31.75 17.82 5.50
C MET A 35 -31.03 17.66 4.16
N ALA A 36 -30.67 16.41 3.79
CA ALA A 36 -30.02 16.11 2.52
C ALA A 36 -30.95 16.41 1.33
N ALA A 37 -32.22 16.09 1.42
CA ALA A 37 -33.21 16.40 0.36
C ALA A 37 -33.43 17.92 0.23
N ASN A 38 -33.52 18.63 1.35
CA ASN A 38 -33.66 20.09 1.34
C ASN A 38 -32.44 20.78 0.71
N ALA A 39 -31.24 20.23 0.92
CA ALA A 39 -30.00 20.78 0.36
C ALA A 39 -29.94 20.72 -1.17
N ILE A 40 -30.73 19.85 -1.82
CA ILE A 40 -30.80 19.74 -3.30
C ILE A 40 -32.17 20.14 -3.84
N ALA A 41 -33.08 20.66 -3.00
CA ALA A 41 -34.47 20.96 -3.39
C ALA A 41 -34.58 22.00 -4.50
N THR A 42 -33.58 22.85 -4.69
CA THR A 42 -33.50 23.87 -5.72
C THR A 42 -32.60 23.49 -6.91
N ASP A 43 -31.97 22.32 -6.84
CA ASP A 43 -31.09 21.84 -7.89
C ASP A 43 -31.91 21.33 -9.12
N GLU A 44 -31.22 21.21 -10.26
CA GLU A 44 -31.82 20.74 -11.49
C GLU A 44 -32.28 19.28 -11.39
N VAL A 45 -33.23 18.89 -12.23
CA VAL A 45 -33.66 17.49 -12.36
C VAL A 45 -32.46 16.61 -12.73
N GLY A 46 -32.21 15.55 -11.97
CA GLY A 46 -31.05 14.68 -12.12
C GLY A 46 -29.99 14.89 -11.06
N ALA A 47 -30.16 15.86 -10.14
CA ALA A 47 -29.30 16.01 -8.97
C ALA A 47 -29.35 14.77 -8.06
N LEU A 48 -28.19 14.37 -7.58
CA LEU A 48 -27.99 13.29 -6.61
C LEU A 48 -27.39 13.86 -5.32
N VAL A 49 -27.66 13.19 -4.17
CA VAL A 49 -27.07 13.58 -2.89
C VAL A 49 -25.75 12.86 -2.71
N PRO A 50 -24.58 13.53 -2.82
CA PRO A 50 -23.31 12.91 -2.54
C PRO A 50 -23.19 12.60 -1.03
N PHE A 51 -22.42 11.57 -0.71
CA PHE A 51 -22.42 11.00 0.65
C PHE A 51 -21.91 11.98 1.72
N HIS A 52 -20.97 12.85 1.40
CA HIS A 52 -20.45 13.85 2.33
C HIS A 52 -21.52 14.79 2.92
N ARG A 53 -22.66 14.96 2.23
CA ARG A 53 -23.78 15.79 2.71
C ARG A 53 -24.39 15.29 4.02
N PHE A 54 -24.33 14.00 4.28
CA PHE A 54 -24.81 13.39 5.51
C PHE A 54 -23.91 13.68 6.72
N TYR A 55 -22.68 14.19 6.50
CA TYR A 55 -21.77 14.53 7.60
C TYR A 55 -22.39 15.50 8.60
N THR A 56 -23.10 16.54 8.13
CA THR A 56 -23.74 17.55 8.98
C THR A 56 -24.73 16.93 9.97
N SER A 57 -25.38 15.83 9.58
CA SER A 57 -26.35 15.13 10.44
C SER A 57 -25.68 14.27 11.52
N VAL A 58 -24.42 13.87 11.34
CA VAL A 58 -23.65 13.10 12.34
C VAL A 58 -22.70 13.96 13.15
N GLU A 59 -22.41 15.17 12.70
CA GLU A 59 -21.42 16.09 13.29
C GLU A 59 -21.68 16.36 14.77
N GLY A 60 -22.96 16.46 15.18
CA GLY A 60 -23.35 16.69 16.58
C GLY A 60 -23.07 15.52 17.53
N PHE A 61 -22.79 14.33 17.02
CA PHE A 61 -22.49 13.12 17.81
C PHE A 61 -21.00 12.79 17.85
N LEU A 62 -20.16 13.56 17.12
CA LEU A 62 -18.76 13.27 17.00
C LEU A 62 -17.98 13.71 18.23
N ASP A 63 -16.92 12.95 18.53
CA ASP A 63 -15.89 13.38 19.45
C ASP A 63 -15.29 14.71 19.01
N THR A 64 -15.02 15.60 19.98
CA THR A 64 -14.48 16.94 19.73
C THR A 64 -13.13 16.90 18.99
N ALA A 65 -12.32 15.87 19.21
CA ALA A 65 -11.02 15.72 18.55
C ALA A 65 -11.19 15.41 17.06
N VAL A 66 -12.14 14.54 16.70
CA VAL A 66 -12.45 14.21 15.30
C VAL A 66 -13.01 15.44 14.58
N LYS A 67 -14.00 16.11 15.19
CA LYS A 67 -14.57 17.34 14.64
C LYS A 67 -13.50 18.38 14.38
N ARG A 68 -12.62 18.63 15.36
CA ARG A 68 -11.51 19.57 15.23
C ARG A 68 -10.57 19.21 14.09
N THR A 69 -10.31 17.92 13.86
CA THR A 69 -9.47 17.47 12.74
C THR A 69 -10.06 17.87 11.39
N ILE A 70 -11.36 17.68 11.20
CA ILE A 70 -12.06 18.01 9.94
C ILE A 70 -12.17 19.54 9.78
N ASP A 71 -12.48 20.28 10.87
CA ASP A 71 -12.54 21.73 10.85
C ASP A 71 -11.18 22.38 10.53
N GLN A 72 -10.10 21.85 11.11
CA GLN A 72 -8.73 22.30 10.81
C GLN A 72 -8.34 22.01 9.36
N ALA A 73 -8.77 20.88 8.78
CA ALA A 73 -8.57 20.62 7.36
C ALA A 73 -9.25 21.67 6.49
N GLY A 74 -10.44 22.15 6.87
CA GLY A 74 -11.14 23.25 6.19
C GLY A 74 -10.43 24.62 6.26
N GLN A 75 -9.54 24.80 7.22
CA GLN A 75 -8.72 26.02 7.39
C GLN A 75 -7.33 25.90 6.76
N ASN A 76 -6.95 24.71 6.31
CA ASN A 76 -5.65 24.47 5.69
C ASN A 76 -5.63 25.05 4.26
N LYS A 77 -4.70 25.96 4.00
CA LYS A 77 -4.54 26.65 2.69
C LYS A 77 -4.07 25.73 1.56
N THR A 78 -3.57 24.54 1.87
CA THR A 78 -3.13 23.54 0.88
C THR A 78 -4.26 22.64 0.41
N LEU A 79 -5.42 22.70 1.08
CA LEU A 79 -6.60 21.91 0.79
C LEU A 79 -7.72 22.81 0.25
N ASP A 80 -8.54 22.25 -0.63
CA ASP A 80 -9.75 22.92 -1.12
C ASP A 80 -11.04 22.34 -0.49
N GLY A 81 -12.18 22.92 -0.85
CA GLY A 81 -13.48 22.46 -0.31
C GLY A 81 -13.81 21.02 -0.69
N PHE A 82 -13.34 20.54 -1.84
CA PHE A 82 -13.55 19.16 -2.29
C PHE A 82 -12.72 18.17 -1.45
N ASP A 83 -11.51 18.56 -1.04
CA ASP A 83 -10.69 17.75 -0.15
C ASP A 83 -11.38 17.52 1.19
N VAL A 84 -12.04 18.56 1.73
CA VAL A 84 -12.82 18.44 2.98
C VAL A 84 -14.03 17.55 2.79
N GLN A 85 -14.72 17.61 1.64
CA GLN A 85 -15.83 16.72 1.33
C GLN A 85 -15.37 15.26 1.26
N MET A 86 -14.22 15.00 0.63
CA MET A 86 -13.60 13.68 0.56
C MET A 86 -13.19 13.16 1.94
N LEU A 87 -12.60 14.02 2.77
CA LEU A 87 -12.24 13.71 4.15
C LEU A 87 -13.45 13.32 5.00
N ARG A 88 -14.57 14.06 4.87
CA ARG A 88 -15.85 13.75 5.51
C ARG A 88 -16.39 12.39 5.07
N THR A 89 -16.34 12.10 3.78
CA THR A 89 -16.77 10.80 3.23
C THR A 89 -15.94 9.67 3.83
N LEU A 90 -14.61 9.77 3.81
CA LEU A 90 -13.69 8.78 4.35
C LEU A 90 -13.88 8.59 5.86
N PHE A 91 -14.12 9.67 6.60
CA PHE A 91 -14.44 9.57 8.03
C PHE A 91 -15.71 8.75 8.25
N MET A 92 -16.79 9.06 7.53
CA MET A 92 -18.08 8.39 7.75
C MET A 92 -18.05 6.89 7.42
N ILE A 93 -17.28 6.49 6.38
CA ILE A 93 -17.19 5.06 6.01
C ILE A 93 -16.14 4.30 6.83
N ARG A 94 -15.31 4.99 7.63
CA ARG A 94 -14.23 4.36 8.39
C ARG A 94 -14.68 3.24 9.32
N TYR A 95 -15.84 3.40 9.95
CA TYR A 95 -16.34 2.50 10.99
C TYR A 95 -17.36 1.49 10.46
N VAL A 96 -17.62 1.47 9.16
CA VAL A 96 -18.54 0.52 8.54
C VAL A 96 -17.77 -0.49 7.71
N ASP A 97 -18.17 -1.75 7.82
CA ASP A 97 -17.54 -2.89 7.14
C ASP A 97 -18.17 -3.21 5.76
N ILE A 98 -19.34 -2.62 5.48
CA ILE A 98 -20.09 -2.88 4.24
C ILE A 98 -19.54 -2.16 3.01
N ILE A 99 -18.67 -1.16 3.19
CA ILE A 99 -18.02 -0.42 2.10
C ILE A 99 -16.60 -0.04 2.51
N LYS A 100 -15.68 -0.16 1.56
CA LYS A 100 -14.28 0.22 1.74
C LYS A 100 -13.99 1.54 1.03
N GLY A 101 -13.03 2.29 1.54
CA GLY A 101 -12.57 3.56 0.96
C GLY A 101 -11.72 3.38 -0.29
N THR A 102 -12.15 2.53 -1.24
CA THR A 102 -11.49 2.36 -2.54
C THR A 102 -11.87 3.49 -3.48
N LEU A 103 -11.01 3.78 -4.46
CA LEU A 103 -11.24 4.85 -5.42
C LEU A 103 -12.61 4.70 -6.13
N ASP A 104 -13.00 3.50 -6.55
CA ASP A 104 -14.27 3.23 -7.22
C ASP A 104 -15.48 3.51 -6.32
N ASN A 105 -15.39 3.13 -5.05
CA ASN A 105 -16.42 3.41 -4.07
C ASN A 105 -16.51 4.92 -3.78
N LEU A 106 -15.37 5.61 -3.68
CA LEU A 106 -15.33 7.06 -3.46
C LEU A 106 -15.92 7.81 -4.64
N VAL A 107 -15.66 7.40 -5.88
CA VAL A 107 -16.33 7.94 -7.07
C VAL A 107 -17.84 7.77 -6.94
N THR A 108 -18.33 6.57 -6.62
CA THR A 108 -19.76 6.29 -6.49
C THR A 108 -20.43 7.12 -5.39
N LEU A 109 -19.75 7.32 -4.27
CA LEU A 109 -20.25 8.11 -3.13
C LEU A 109 -20.23 9.62 -3.37
N SER A 110 -19.48 10.10 -4.37
CA SER A 110 -19.26 11.52 -4.65
C SER A 110 -20.05 12.05 -5.84
N ILE A 111 -20.81 11.20 -6.54
CA ILE A 111 -21.61 11.63 -7.70
C ILE A 111 -22.69 12.64 -7.26
N GLU A 112 -22.72 13.79 -7.92
CA GLU A 112 -23.69 14.88 -7.66
C GLU A 112 -24.79 14.96 -8.72
N LYS A 113 -24.56 14.38 -9.93
CA LYS A 113 -25.52 14.37 -11.05
C LYS A 113 -25.57 13.01 -11.75
N ILE A 114 -26.71 12.65 -12.32
CA ILE A 114 -26.90 11.38 -13.05
C ILE A 114 -25.94 11.28 -14.24
N ASP A 115 -25.69 12.39 -14.92
CA ASP A 115 -24.87 12.51 -16.13
C ASP A 115 -23.43 12.98 -15.86
N GLU A 116 -22.97 12.86 -14.63
CA GLU A 116 -21.64 13.31 -14.23
C GLU A 116 -20.54 12.54 -14.97
N ASP A 117 -19.53 13.29 -15.47
CA ASP A 117 -18.33 12.68 -16.05
C ASP A 117 -17.51 11.96 -14.97
N LYS A 118 -17.73 10.65 -14.89
CA LYS A 118 -17.04 9.79 -13.89
C LYS A 118 -15.52 9.74 -14.06
N LEU A 119 -14.99 9.96 -15.27
CA LEU A 119 -13.54 9.97 -15.49
C LEU A 119 -12.93 11.25 -14.94
N ALA A 120 -13.56 12.40 -15.21
CA ALA A 120 -13.12 13.67 -14.63
C ALA A 120 -13.26 13.67 -13.11
N LEU A 121 -14.37 13.15 -12.56
CA LEU A 121 -14.57 13.02 -11.13
C LEU A 121 -13.50 12.10 -10.50
N ARG A 122 -13.20 10.95 -11.12
CA ARG A 122 -12.15 10.03 -10.66
C ARG A 122 -10.80 10.71 -10.54
N LYS A 123 -10.38 11.44 -11.57
CA LYS A 123 -9.13 12.18 -11.57
C LYS A 123 -9.09 13.23 -10.44
N ARG A 124 -10.19 13.95 -10.26
CA ARG A 124 -10.31 14.96 -9.18
C ARG A 124 -10.20 14.31 -7.78
N ILE A 125 -10.81 13.12 -7.60
CA ILE A 125 -10.70 12.35 -6.36
C ILE A 125 -9.26 11.88 -6.14
N GLU A 126 -8.57 11.37 -7.15
CA GLU A 126 -7.17 10.95 -7.05
C GLU A 126 -6.26 12.10 -6.61
N GLU A 127 -6.43 13.28 -7.21
CA GLU A 127 -5.68 14.48 -6.83
C GLU A 127 -5.99 14.92 -5.39
N SER A 128 -7.25 14.84 -4.97
CA SER A 128 -7.67 15.12 -3.60
C SER A 128 -7.06 14.16 -2.59
N LEU A 129 -7.10 12.86 -2.87
CA LEU A 129 -6.52 11.83 -2.02
C LEU A 129 -5.00 12.02 -1.87
N GLN A 130 -4.29 12.41 -2.93
CA GLN A 130 -2.86 12.72 -2.86
C GLN A 130 -2.58 13.90 -1.92
N ARG A 131 -3.37 14.99 -1.99
CA ARG A 131 -3.24 16.14 -1.07
C ARG A 131 -3.50 15.74 0.38
N LEU A 132 -4.59 15.00 0.63
CA LEU A 132 -4.96 14.53 1.96
C LEU A 132 -3.91 13.58 2.57
N GLU A 133 -3.31 12.73 1.76
CA GLU A 133 -2.25 11.82 2.19
C GLU A 133 -0.95 12.57 2.49
N LYS A 134 -0.61 13.60 1.70
CA LYS A 134 0.53 14.49 1.95
C LYS A 134 0.39 15.20 3.29
N GLU A 135 -0.80 15.70 3.60
CA GLU A 135 -1.12 16.35 4.89
C GLU A 135 -1.27 15.34 6.05
N SER A 136 -1.11 14.06 5.78
CA SER A 136 -1.28 12.96 6.77
C SER A 136 -2.66 12.93 7.45
N LEU A 137 -3.70 13.36 6.74
CA LEU A 137 -5.09 13.28 7.18
C LEU A 137 -5.69 11.90 6.89
N ILE A 138 -5.15 11.23 5.91
CA ILE A 138 -5.50 9.87 5.50
C ILE A 138 -4.23 9.04 5.33
N THR A 139 -4.39 7.74 5.28
CA THR A 139 -3.34 6.79 4.88
C THR A 139 -3.88 5.84 3.83
N ARG A 140 -2.98 5.31 3.00
CA ARG A 140 -3.29 4.29 2.01
C ARG A 140 -2.81 2.92 2.49
N ASN A 141 -3.67 1.91 2.38
CA ASN A 141 -3.35 0.51 2.63
C ASN A 141 -3.83 -0.36 1.45
N GLY A 142 -2.94 -0.68 0.52
CA GLY A 142 -3.32 -1.27 -0.78
C GLY A 142 -4.15 -0.29 -1.59
N ASP A 143 -5.38 -0.70 -1.94
CA ASP A 143 -6.33 0.11 -2.70
C ASP A 143 -7.30 0.91 -1.82
N GLU A 144 -7.20 0.77 -0.51
CA GLU A 144 -8.09 1.39 0.45
C GLU A 144 -7.45 2.64 1.08
N PHE A 145 -8.22 3.73 1.14
CA PHE A 145 -7.86 4.97 1.81
C PHE A 145 -8.62 5.07 3.13
N LEU A 146 -7.91 5.42 4.20
CA LEU A 146 -8.42 5.42 5.56
C LEU A 146 -8.24 6.81 6.20
N PHE A 147 -9.29 7.33 6.81
CA PHE A 147 -9.23 8.53 7.66
C PHE A 147 -8.36 8.26 8.89
N LEU A 148 -7.55 9.22 9.30
CA LEU A 148 -6.70 9.13 10.50
C LEU A 148 -7.18 10.06 11.62
N THR A 149 -7.32 9.52 12.84
CA THR A 149 -7.47 10.35 14.06
C THR A 149 -6.18 11.13 14.36
N ASN A 150 -6.24 12.09 15.27
CA ASN A 150 -5.06 12.89 15.62
C ASN A 150 -3.90 12.02 16.14
N GLU A 151 -4.20 11.04 16.99
CA GLU A 151 -3.23 10.11 17.55
C GLU A 151 -2.60 9.24 16.45
N GLU A 152 -3.43 8.74 15.54
CA GLU A 152 -2.95 7.96 14.38
C GLU A 152 -2.13 8.81 13.41
N ARG A 153 -2.47 10.09 13.25
CA ARG A 153 -1.68 11.04 12.43
C ARG A 153 -0.30 11.24 13.04
N ASP A 154 -0.20 11.42 14.34
CA ASP A 154 1.07 11.61 15.03
C ASP A 154 1.94 10.36 14.91
N ILE A 155 1.36 9.17 15.09
CA ILE A 155 2.07 7.91 14.88
C ILE A 155 2.49 7.75 13.42
N THR A 156 1.61 8.05 12.47
CA THR A 156 1.93 7.98 11.03
C THR A 156 3.07 8.92 10.65
N ARG A 157 3.10 10.14 11.20
CA ARG A 157 4.20 11.09 10.98
C ARG A 157 5.52 10.57 11.56
N LYS A 158 5.49 10.00 12.76
CA LYS A 158 6.65 9.38 13.41
C LYS A 158 7.16 8.17 12.60
N ILE A 159 6.27 7.33 12.09
CA ILE A 159 6.62 6.22 11.18
C ILE A 159 7.29 6.78 9.90
N LYS A 160 6.71 7.79 9.25
CA LYS A 160 7.29 8.40 8.05
C LYS A 160 8.68 9.01 8.32
N ALA A 161 8.87 9.60 9.50
CA ALA A 161 10.13 10.19 9.94
C ALA A 161 11.15 9.17 10.45
N THR A 162 10.79 7.88 10.56
CA THR A 162 11.73 6.84 10.99
C THR A 162 12.85 6.69 9.96
N ASP A 163 14.09 6.84 10.42
CA ASP A 163 15.25 6.68 9.55
C ASP A 163 15.45 5.22 9.16
N LEU A 164 15.79 5.04 7.88
CA LEU A 164 16.04 3.74 7.27
C LEU A 164 17.36 3.79 6.52
N ALA A 165 18.28 2.89 6.81
CA ALA A 165 19.50 2.76 6.06
C ALA A 165 19.23 2.03 4.74
N ALA A 166 19.92 2.43 3.66
CA ALA A 166 19.80 1.75 2.36
C ALA A 166 20.08 0.23 2.45
N SER A 167 21.01 -0.17 3.31
CA SER A 167 21.31 -1.57 3.58
C SER A 167 20.13 -2.36 4.17
N GLU A 168 19.19 -1.71 4.87
CA GLU A 168 17.98 -2.36 5.41
C GLU A 168 17.00 -2.68 4.28
N GLU A 169 16.86 -1.80 3.26
CA GLU A 169 16.03 -2.03 2.08
C GLU A 169 16.59 -3.20 1.25
N ASN A 170 17.89 -3.19 0.94
CA ASN A 170 18.54 -4.26 0.19
C ASN A 170 18.45 -5.60 0.90
N LYS A 171 18.68 -5.62 2.23
CA LYS A 171 18.58 -6.83 3.03
C LYS A 171 17.17 -7.42 3.01
N GLU A 172 16.14 -6.58 3.11
CA GLU A 172 14.77 -7.09 3.10
C GLU A 172 14.34 -7.53 1.70
N LEU A 173 14.74 -6.83 0.65
CA LEU A 173 14.51 -7.30 -0.73
C LEU A 173 15.17 -8.66 -0.95
N ALA A 174 16.42 -8.83 -0.49
CA ALA A 174 17.11 -10.12 -0.54
C ALA A 174 16.38 -11.22 0.23
N ASN A 175 15.84 -10.92 1.42
CA ASN A 175 15.04 -11.87 2.20
C ASN A 175 13.76 -12.27 1.44
N LEU A 176 13.01 -11.32 0.89
CA LEU A 176 11.80 -11.60 0.11
C LEU A 176 12.10 -12.53 -1.08
N ILE A 177 13.18 -12.26 -1.81
CA ILE A 177 13.56 -13.02 -3.00
C ILE A 177 14.11 -14.40 -2.61
N PHE A 178 15.20 -14.42 -1.86
CA PHE A 178 15.98 -15.65 -1.69
C PHE A 178 15.44 -16.54 -0.56
N LYS A 179 14.92 -15.95 0.52
CA LYS A 179 14.33 -16.71 1.62
C LYS A 179 12.87 -17.08 1.37
N ASP A 180 12.03 -16.06 1.14
CA ASP A 180 10.58 -16.24 1.13
C ASP A 180 10.09 -16.88 -0.18
N LEU A 181 10.69 -16.53 -1.34
CA LEU A 181 10.28 -17.06 -2.65
C LEU A 181 11.11 -18.26 -3.07
N LEU A 182 12.44 -18.12 -3.07
CA LEU A 182 13.35 -19.19 -3.51
C LEU A 182 13.71 -20.17 -2.39
N ARG A 183 13.14 -20.03 -1.17
CA ARG A 183 13.27 -20.95 -0.03
C ARG A 183 14.71 -21.32 0.32
N ASP A 184 15.60 -20.31 0.27
CA ASP A 184 17.05 -20.48 0.47
C ASP A 184 17.71 -21.48 -0.46
N GLN A 185 17.13 -21.70 -1.66
CA GLN A 185 17.73 -22.60 -2.67
C GLN A 185 19.13 -22.08 -3.02
N ASN A 186 20.13 -22.86 -2.65
CA ASN A 186 21.55 -22.60 -2.92
C ASN A 186 22.23 -23.71 -3.69
N LYS A 187 21.45 -24.65 -4.24
CA LYS A 187 21.92 -25.74 -5.08
C LYS A 187 21.01 -25.92 -6.27
N TYR A 188 21.61 -26.24 -7.40
CA TYR A 188 20.93 -26.67 -8.62
C TYR A 188 21.34 -28.11 -8.95
N ARG A 189 20.37 -29.01 -9.10
CA ARG A 189 20.61 -30.37 -9.54
C ARG A 189 20.47 -30.50 -11.04
N HIS A 190 21.59 -30.69 -11.73
CA HIS A 190 21.58 -30.85 -13.18
C HIS A 190 21.09 -32.24 -13.57
N GLN A 191 20.04 -32.30 -14.39
CA GLN A 191 19.34 -33.57 -14.69
C GLN A 191 20.13 -34.52 -15.58
N ALA A 192 20.99 -34.01 -16.46
CA ALA A 192 21.75 -34.86 -17.40
C ALA A 192 22.86 -35.65 -16.70
N ASN A 193 23.63 -35.04 -15.80
CA ASN A 193 24.76 -35.69 -15.12
C ASN A 193 24.46 -36.06 -13.65
N LYS A 194 23.28 -35.73 -13.13
CA LYS A 194 22.82 -35.97 -11.75
C LYS A 194 23.69 -35.32 -10.66
N MET A 195 24.53 -34.32 -11.02
CA MET A 195 25.36 -33.59 -10.08
C MET A 195 24.62 -32.40 -9.49
N ASP A 196 24.95 -32.08 -8.23
CA ASP A 196 24.48 -30.88 -7.54
C ASP A 196 25.56 -29.78 -7.68
N TYR A 197 25.16 -28.60 -8.12
CA TYR A 197 26.00 -27.42 -8.27
C TYR A 197 25.63 -26.39 -7.22
N VAL A 198 26.60 -25.80 -6.55
CA VAL A 198 26.40 -24.74 -5.58
C VAL A 198 26.11 -23.42 -6.30
N VAL A 199 25.00 -22.78 -5.96
CA VAL A 199 24.57 -21.51 -6.55
C VAL A 199 24.94 -20.37 -5.61
N GLY A 200 25.88 -19.52 -6.04
CA GLY A 200 26.19 -18.26 -5.37
C GLY A 200 25.14 -17.21 -5.70
N ARG A 201 24.57 -16.63 -4.64
CA ARG A 201 23.45 -15.71 -4.72
C ARG A 201 23.91 -14.28 -4.49
N PHE A 202 23.56 -13.39 -5.41
CA PHE A 202 23.93 -11.97 -5.36
C PHE A 202 22.72 -11.08 -5.58
N LEU A 203 22.64 -10.00 -4.83
CA LEU A 203 21.73 -8.88 -5.07
C LEU A 203 22.54 -7.60 -5.18
N ASP A 204 22.42 -6.89 -6.31
CA ASP A 204 23.10 -5.62 -6.56
C ASP A 204 24.60 -5.72 -6.26
N SER A 205 25.25 -6.73 -6.82
CA SER A 205 26.67 -7.07 -6.63
C SER A 205 27.09 -7.48 -5.20
N HIS A 206 26.16 -7.58 -4.27
CA HIS A 206 26.42 -8.02 -2.89
C HIS A 206 26.14 -9.52 -2.74
N SER A 207 27.15 -10.28 -2.30
CA SER A 207 26.97 -11.71 -2.00
C SER A 207 26.14 -11.91 -0.74
N LEU A 208 25.18 -12.84 -0.80
CA LEU A 208 24.38 -13.26 0.34
C LEU A 208 25.00 -14.43 1.09
N ASP A 209 25.85 -15.20 0.43
CA ASP A 209 26.47 -16.42 0.95
C ASP A 209 27.89 -16.18 1.49
N GLY A 210 28.31 -14.92 1.54
CA GLY A 210 29.66 -14.55 1.99
C GLY A 210 30.75 -14.92 0.99
N LYS A 211 31.91 -15.42 1.47
CA LYS A 211 33.08 -15.74 0.63
C LYS A 211 33.16 -17.21 0.20
N TYR A 212 32.03 -17.91 0.16
CA TYR A 212 32.03 -19.30 -0.31
C TYR A 212 32.20 -19.36 -1.84
N GLU A 213 33.05 -20.29 -2.29
CA GLU A 213 33.13 -20.62 -3.70
C GLU A 213 31.82 -21.25 -4.17
N SER A 214 31.30 -20.79 -5.29
CA SER A 214 30.08 -21.32 -5.92
C SER A 214 30.42 -21.79 -7.32
N ASP A 215 29.74 -22.87 -7.75
CA ASP A 215 29.91 -23.41 -9.10
C ASP A 215 29.18 -22.54 -10.14
N LEU A 216 28.04 -21.98 -9.75
CA LEU A 216 27.21 -21.12 -10.59
C LEU A 216 26.99 -19.78 -9.86
N LYS A 217 27.00 -18.69 -10.59
CA LYS A 217 26.69 -17.36 -10.05
C LYS A 217 25.35 -16.88 -10.59
N VAL A 218 24.44 -16.51 -9.67
CA VAL A 218 23.15 -15.88 -9.99
C VAL A 218 23.09 -14.51 -9.32
N GLU A 219 22.93 -13.47 -10.13
CA GLU A 219 22.86 -12.10 -9.69
C GLU A 219 21.51 -11.48 -10.07
N ILE A 220 20.86 -10.86 -9.11
CA ILE A 220 19.63 -10.09 -9.30
C ILE A 220 20.00 -8.62 -9.22
N ILE A 221 19.61 -7.84 -10.22
CA ILE A 221 19.81 -6.39 -10.28
C ILE A 221 18.49 -5.72 -9.99
N SER A 222 18.46 -4.86 -8.98
CA SER A 222 17.27 -4.15 -8.56
C SER A 222 17.41 -2.62 -8.75
N PRO A 223 16.28 -1.88 -8.81
CA PRO A 223 16.29 -0.41 -8.80
C PRO A 223 16.85 0.24 -7.51
N LEU A 224 17.20 -0.55 -6.49
CA LEU A 224 17.92 -0.05 -5.31
C LEU A 224 19.41 0.15 -5.57
N ASP A 225 19.97 -0.47 -6.62
CA ASP A 225 21.34 -0.23 -7.04
C ASP A 225 21.48 1.20 -7.59
N THR A 226 22.47 1.93 -7.09
CA THR A 226 22.79 3.29 -7.56
C THR A 226 23.18 3.34 -9.04
N GLU A 227 23.70 2.23 -9.56
CA GLU A 227 24.13 2.07 -10.95
C GLU A 227 23.06 1.40 -11.85
N TYR A 228 21.84 1.18 -11.34
CA TYR A 228 20.77 0.49 -12.05
C TYR A 228 20.56 0.99 -13.49
N ASN A 229 20.64 2.30 -13.71
CA ASN A 229 20.49 2.91 -15.04
C ASN A 229 21.60 2.55 -16.03
N LEU A 230 22.74 2.05 -15.56
CA LEU A 230 23.83 1.58 -16.42
C LEU A 230 23.57 0.17 -16.98
N TYR A 231 22.66 -0.59 -16.35
CA TYR A 231 22.28 -1.94 -16.77
C TYR A 231 21.36 -1.90 -18.00
N SER A 232 21.87 -1.38 -19.12
CA SER A 232 21.24 -1.54 -20.44
C SER A 232 21.28 -2.99 -20.88
N GLU A 233 20.47 -3.38 -21.86
CA GLU A 233 20.47 -4.73 -22.43
C GLU A 233 21.90 -5.13 -22.88
N ALA A 234 22.57 -4.25 -23.60
CA ALA A 234 23.97 -4.51 -24.08
C ALA A 234 24.95 -4.71 -22.91
N PHE A 235 24.79 -3.96 -21.82
CA PHE A 235 25.64 -4.12 -20.64
C PHE A 235 25.35 -5.46 -19.93
N CYS A 236 24.08 -5.83 -19.77
CA CYS A 236 23.67 -7.10 -19.16
C CYS A 236 24.16 -8.31 -20.00
N ILE A 237 24.09 -8.22 -21.33
CA ILE A 237 24.63 -9.21 -22.24
C ILE A 237 26.14 -9.35 -22.01
N GLY A 238 26.88 -8.24 -22.02
CA GLY A 238 28.34 -8.26 -21.80
C GLY A 238 28.71 -8.84 -20.44
N LYS A 239 28.05 -8.41 -19.36
CA LYS A 239 28.29 -8.90 -17.99
C LYS A 239 27.95 -10.39 -17.83
N SER A 240 26.92 -10.88 -18.49
CA SER A 240 26.52 -12.29 -18.43
C SER A 240 27.48 -13.23 -19.19
N ALA A 241 28.29 -12.70 -20.09
CA ALA A 241 29.34 -13.48 -20.82
C ALA A 241 30.41 -14.03 -19.88
N GLU A 242 30.56 -13.48 -18.67
CA GLU A 242 31.48 -13.96 -17.64
C GLU A 242 31.07 -15.27 -16.95
N GLY A 243 30.03 -15.95 -17.45
CA GLY A 243 29.56 -17.24 -16.91
C GLY A 243 28.64 -17.11 -15.73
N GLN A 244 27.78 -16.09 -15.71
CA GLN A 244 26.77 -15.86 -14.67
C GLN A 244 25.39 -15.67 -15.27
N VAL A 245 24.37 -15.97 -14.46
CA VAL A 245 22.97 -15.59 -14.72
C VAL A 245 22.71 -14.22 -14.14
N LEU A 246 22.11 -13.33 -14.93
CA LEU A 246 21.62 -12.04 -14.48
C LEU A 246 20.10 -11.99 -14.63
N PHE A 247 19.41 -11.59 -13.57
CA PHE A 247 18.00 -11.21 -13.59
C PHE A 247 17.88 -9.72 -13.27
N LYS A 248 17.36 -8.92 -14.22
CA LYS A 248 17.16 -7.50 -14.01
C LYS A 248 15.68 -7.25 -13.71
N LEU A 249 15.37 -6.79 -12.51
CA LEU A 249 14.03 -6.42 -12.09
C LEU A 249 13.60 -5.11 -12.76
N GLY A 250 12.31 -4.99 -13.08
CA GLY A 250 11.72 -3.74 -13.54
C GLY A 250 11.65 -2.68 -12.43
N ASP A 251 11.64 -1.39 -12.81
CA ASP A 251 11.47 -0.27 -11.87
C ASP A 251 9.99 -0.11 -11.47
N ASP A 252 9.58 -0.76 -10.39
CA ASP A 252 8.27 -0.60 -9.76
C ASP A 252 8.36 0.35 -8.56
N LYS A 253 8.18 1.64 -8.81
CA LYS A 253 8.23 2.67 -7.77
C LYS A 253 7.21 2.45 -6.65
N GLN A 254 6.05 1.88 -6.97
CA GLN A 254 5.02 1.59 -5.97
C GLN A 254 5.49 0.48 -5.03
N PHE A 255 6.07 -0.58 -5.55
CA PHE A 255 6.65 -1.67 -4.76
C PHE A 255 7.72 -1.15 -3.79
N PHE A 256 8.68 -0.36 -4.27
CA PHE A 256 9.77 0.15 -3.42
C PHE A 256 9.27 1.13 -2.35
N ASN A 257 8.25 1.94 -2.64
CA ASN A 257 7.61 2.79 -1.64
C ASN A 257 6.86 1.98 -0.57
N GLU A 258 6.15 0.92 -0.96
CA GLU A 258 5.48 -0.01 -0.03
C GLU A 258 6.52 -0.76 0.83
N LEU A 259 7.64 -1.18 0.27
CA LEU A 259 8.75 -1.84 0.98
C LEU A 259 9.33 -0.91 2.07
N ARG A 260 9.61 0.35 1.73
CA ARG A 260 10.06 1.38 2.69
C ARG A 260 9.04 1.59 3.80
N THR A 261 7.78 1.71 3.44
CA THR A 261 6.70 1.90 4.41
C THR A 261 6.61 0.70 5.36
N TRP A 262 6.70 -0.51 4.83
CA TRP A 262 6.72 -1.73 5.63
C TRP A 262 7.89 -1.75 6.61
N LEU A 263 9.10 -1.46 6.16
CA LEU A 263 10.31 -1.43 6.98
C LEU A 263 10.22 -0.37 8.09
N LYS A 264 9.83 0.87 7.74
CA LYS A 264 9.66 1.96 8.70
C LYS A 264 8.62 1.64 9.77
N THR A 265 7.49 1.05 9.36
CA THR A 265 6.43 0.64 10.29
C THR A 265 6.92 -0.44 11.24
N ASN A 266 7.58 -1.48 10.73
CA ASN A 266 8.17 -2.54 11.56
C ASN A 266 9.20 -2.00 12.56
N LYS A 267 10.10 -1.14 12.09
CA LYS A 267 11.13 -0.52 12.93
C LYS A 267 10.52 0.33 14.03
N PHE A 268 9.51 1.15 13.65
CA PHE A 268 8.81 1.99 14.61
C PHE A 268 8.07 1.17 15.68
N ILE A 269 7.30 0.14 15.28
CA ILE A 269 6.60 -0.73 16.22
C ILE A 269 7.60 -1.37 17.19
N ARG A 270 8.68 -1.98 16.68
CA ARG A 270 9.69 -2.64 17.52
C ARG A 270 10.35 -1.71 18.54
N LEU A 271 10.51 -0.42 18.21
CA LEU A 271 11.14 0.57 19.08
C LEU A 271 10.17 1.20 20.10
N ASN A 272 8.85 1.08 19.89
CA ASN A 272 7.84 1.77 20.70
C ASN A 272 6.80 0.81 21.33
N ASP A 273 6.99 -0.51 21.23
CA ASP A 273 6.12 -1.50 21.86
C ASP A 273 6.58 -1.74 23.32
N ASP A 274 6.39 -0.72 24.15
CA ASP A 274 6.74 -0.74 25.59
C ASP A 274 5.53 -1.04 26.49
N GLY A 275 4.35 -1.15 25.93
CA GLY A 275 3.11 -1.53 26.62
C GLY A 275 2.58 -0.51 27.65
N THR A 276 3.13 0.72 27.71
CA THR A 276 2.84 1.67 28.78
C THR A 276 1.56 2.51 28.58
N GLN A 277 1.07 2.64 27.35
CA GLN A 277 -0.15 3.43 27.02
C GLN A 277 -1.15 2.61 26.19
N SER A 278 -2.34 2.36 26.74
CA SER A 278 -3.36 1.48 26.13
C SER A 278 -3.77 1.90 24.70
N ASP A 279 -3.93 3.21 24.46
CA ASP A 279 -4.40 3.71 23.17
C ASP A 279 -3.31 3.63 22.09
N ILE A 280 -2.07 3.96 22.44
CA ILE A 280 -0.91 3.80 21.56
C ILE A 280 -0.70 2.32 21.24
N THR A 281 -0.76 1.45 22.23
CA THR A 281 -0.61 0.00 22.04
C THR A 281 -1.66 -0.55 21.06
N ARG A 282 -2.91 -0.08 21.16
CA ARG A 282 -3.97 -0.47 20.22
C ARG A 282 -3.65 -0.02 18.79
N ILE A 283 -3.25 1.25 18.61
CA ILE A 283 -2.89 1.79 17.28
C ILE A 283 -1.69 1.02 16.70
N LEU A 284 -0.67 0.73 17.52
CA LEU A 284 0.49 -0.05 17.07
C LEU A 284 0.12 -1.48 16.67
N ALA A 285 -0.80 -2.13 17.39
CA ALA A 285 -1.31 -3.44 17.04
C ALA A 285 -2.09 -3.41 15.70
N ASP A 286 -2.91 -2.38 15.46
CA ASP A 286 -3.62 -2.18 14.20
C ASP A 286 -2.62 -1.97 13.05
N ARG A 287 -1.63 -1.10 13.22
CA ARG A 287 -0.54 -0.91 12.25
C ARG A 287 0.25 -2.18 11.99
N GLY A 288 0.45 -3.01 13.01
CA GLY A 288 1.10 -4.31 12.89
C GLY A 288 0.31 -5.26 11.97
N ARG A 289 -1.02 -5.34 12.16
CA ARG A 289 -1.91 -6.14 11.29
C ARG A 289 -1.90 -5.65 9.85
N GLU A 290 -2.07 -4.35 9.64
CA GLU A 290 -1.97 -3.73 8.31
C GLU A 290 -0.62 -4.02 7.64
N ASN A 291 0.44 -3.98 8.42
CA ASN A 291 1.80 -4.21 7.93
C ASN A 291 2.07 -5.69 7.57
N GLN A 292 1.41 -6.65 8.23
CA GLN A 292 1.43 -8.05 7.83
C GLN A 292 0.74 -8.27 6.47
N GLU A 293 -0.41 -7.63 6.24
CA GLU A 293 -1.06 -7.68 4.93
C GLU A 293 -0.22 -7.00 3.84
N ARG A 294 0.47 -5.90 4.18
CA ARG A 294 1.44 -5.27 3.28
C ARG A 294 2.57 -6.23 2.91
N LYS A 295 3.10 -7.00 3.85
CA LYS A 295 4.14 -8.01 3.57
C LYS A 295 3.66 -9.07 2.58
N LYS A 296 2.42 -9.53 2.70
CA LYS A 296 1.84 -10.50 1.75
C LYS A 296 1.76 -9.91 0.33
N ARG A 297 1.32 -8.65 0.20
CA ARG A 297 1.29 -7.96 -1.10
C ARG A 297 2.68 -7.78 -1.69
N LEU A 298 3.65 -7.37 -0.87
CA LEU A 298 5.05 -7.23 -1.29
C LEU A 298 5.61 -8.56 -1.81
N ARG A 299 5.33 -9.66 -1.12
CA ARG A 299 5.76 -10.99 -1.54
C ARG A 299 5.14 -11.37 -2.89
N ALA A 300 3.84 -11.20 -3.08
CA ALA A 300 3.17 -11.47 -4.34
C ALA A 300 3.73 -10.61 -5.47
N ARG A 301 3.95 -9.31 -5.20
CA ARG A 301 4.47 -8.40 -6.23
C ARG A 301 5.92 -8.68 -6.63
N VAL A 302 6.79 -9.01 -5.67
CA VAL A 302 8.18 -9.38 -6.03
C VAL A 302 8.26 -10.72 -6.75
N GLU A 303 7.31 -11.63 -6.52
CA GLU A 303 7.17 -12.86 -7.31
C GLU A 303 6.85 -12.55 -8.78
N GLU A 304 5.90 -11.66 -9.05
CA GLU A 304 5.60 -11.16 -10.40
C GLU A 304 6.82 -10.47 -11.02
N MET A 305 7.47 -9.56 -10.28
CA MET A 305 8.67 -8.86 -10.76
C MET A 305 9.80 -9.82 -11.14
N LEU A 306 9.98 -10.93 -10.41
CA LEU A 306 10.97 -11.96 -10.76
C LEU A 306 10.57 -12.75 -12.00
N LEU A 307 9.29 -13.06 -12.17
CA LEU A 307 8.80 -13.74 -13.38
C LEU A 307 8.94 -12.85 -14.61
N ASP A 308 8.70 -11.56 -14.49
CA ASP A 308 8.83 -10.57 -15.56
C ASP A 308 10.27 -10.09 -15.77
N ALA A 309 11.21 -10.44 -14.88
CA ALA A 309 12.59 -9.98 -14.94
C ALA A 309 13.28 -10.37 -16.27
N GLU A 310 13.96 -9.40 -16.88
CA GLU A 310 14.86 -9.66 -17.99
C GLU A 310 15.96 -10.62 -17.55
N SER A 311 16.24 -11.64 -18.35
CA SER A 311 17.12 -12.75 -17.99
C SER A 311 18.28 -12.85 -18.97
N TYR A 312 19.51 -12.94 -18.48
CA TYR A 312 20.71 -12.99 -19.31
C TYR A 312 21.68 -14.06 -18.81
N ALA A 313 22.27 -14.82 -19.73
CA ALA A 313 23.36 -15.76 -19.46
C ALA A 313 24.21 -15.99 -20.73
N LEU A 314 25.48 -16.31 -20.55
CA LEU A 314 26.44 -16.64 -21.63
C LEU A 314 26.44 -15.60 -22.77
N GLY A 315 26.29 -14.31 -22.43
CA GLY A 315 26.27 -13.23 -23.42
C GLY A 315 25.00 -13.17 -24.27
N GLN A 316 23.89 -13.71 -23.80
CA GLN A 316 22.60 -13.73 -24.49
C GLN A 316 21.45 -13.29 -23.59
N HIS A 317 20.44 -12.68 -24.22
CA HIS A 317 19.15 -12.40 -23.58
C HIS A 317 18.31 -13.69 -23.68
N LEU A 318 17.91 -14.24 -22.54
CA LEU A 318 17.15 -15.47 -22.46
C LEU A 318 15.65 -15.20 -22.45
N GLN A 319 14.91 -15.97 -23.24
CA GLN A 319 13.47 -16.02 -23.20
C GLN A 319 13.04 -17.23 -22.35
N LEU A 320 12.83 -17.00 -21.05
CA LEU A 320 12.42 -18.03 -20.10
C LEU A 320 10.90 -17.97 -19.91
N SER A 321 10.23 -19.11 -19.98
CA SER A 321 8.75 -19.21 -19.90
C SER A 321 8.28 -19.94 -18.64
N SER A 322 9.03 -19.87 -17.56
CA SER A 322 8.74 -20.57 -16.31
C SER A 322 7.55 -19.97 -15.57
N SER A 323 6.77 -20.82 -14.93
CA SER A 323 5.57 -20.44 -14.17
C SER A 323 5.84 -20.09 -12.69
N SER A 324 7.07 -20.24 -12.23
CA SER A 324 7.47 -19.91 -10.85
C SER A 324 8.92 -19.38 -10.81
N PRO A 325 9.26 -18.56 -9.79
CA PRO A 325 10.64 -18.06 -9.62
C PRO A 325 11.69 -19.18 -9.51
N SER A 326 11.39 -20.25 -8.79
CA SER A 326 12.32 -21.38 -8.65
C SER A 326 12.55 -22.11 -9.99
N SER A 327 11.49 -22.35 -10.77
CA SER A 327 11.66 -22.96 -12.10
C SER A 327 12.37 -22.04 -13.08
N LYS A 328 12.18 -20.71 -12.97
CA LYS A 328 12.93 -19.74 -13.78
C LYS A 328 14.42 -19.75 -13.43
N LEU A 329 14.75 -19.83 -12.14
CA LEU A 329 16.12 -19.98 -11.68
C LEU A 329 16.76 -21.28 -12.19
N ASP A 330 16.04 -22.41 -12.06
CA ASP A 330 16.52 -23.73 -12.50
C ASP A 330 16.74 -23.77 -14.02
N GLU A 331 15.83 -23.18 -14.80
CA GLU A 331 15.96 -23.06 -16.27
C GLU A 331 17.17 -22.23 -16.67
N ALA A 332 17.42 -21.11 -15.98
CA ALA A 332 18.59 -20.26 -16.24
C ALA A 332 19.90 -20.96 -15.81
N CYS A 333 19.93 -21.67 -14.68
CA CYS A 333 21.09 -22.46 -14.26
C CYS A 333 21.39 -23.61 -15.23
N ARG A 334 20.34 -24.26 -15.76
CA ARG A 334 20.49 -25.29 -16.79
C ARG A 334 21.20 -24.70 -18.02
N TYR A 335 20.81 -23.52 -18.45
CA TYR A 335 21.38 -22.85 -19.61
C TYR A 335 22.87 -22.55 -19.47
N LEU A 336 23.38 -22.32 -18.23
CA LEU A 336 24.83 -22.17 -17.98
C LEU A 336 25.63 -23.46 -18.15
N LEU A 337 24.99 -24.63 -18.04
CA LEU A 337 25.65 -25.93 -18.01
C LEU A 337 25.52 -26.72 -19.33
N GLU A 338 24.61 -26.32 -20.21
CA GLU A 338 24.35 -26.89 -21.53
C GLU A 338 25.00 -26.03 -22.64
#